data_127251d77bc8f3215a671bc957330abb
#
_entry.id   127251d77bc8f3215a671bc957330abb
#
_cell.length_a   1.000
_cell.length_b   1.000
_cell.length_c   1.000
_cell.angle_alpha   90.00
_cell.angle_beta   90.00
_cell.angle_gamma   90.00
#
_symmetry.space_group_name_H-M   'P 1'
#
loop_
_entity.id
_entity.type
_entity.pdbx_description
1 polymer ?
#
loop_
_entity_poly.entity_id
_entity_poly.type
_entity_poly.pdbx_seq_one_letter_code
_entity_poly.pdbx_strand_id
1 'polypeptide(L)'
;MAREEQEPGLCLHVMRGCYVQVEDPRLLETPWSTWTTVARARLLAVHASGSGDRVFVGASSLVCHGIPLWEANPDVFVWAHTRRGSKPLRAVRAAGFLVPAVTVRWSIAPPLEKRLQSAGGVLAEGASDAAVRMACWSEHLSAFVGVCMVLNRLSSFSLFSQDECRGRAEEVKSEMLARLAQWSQQTGNIPSRRAQAIIRAADPGCENPAEAALLWVVKSVCGFKVVTQDEIIVNGRHYFLDIAIPRLMIVFEFDGIGKLGKNDAEFAQAKRDWIQRENDLRSAGWTIYRVSWSDYEDVVRLRAWVAEVLAPYQASIPASAQNLWAPPTVACDGPNRRFHTGAFRR
;
A
#
# COMPACT_ATOMS: atom_id res chain seq x y z
N MET A 1 -14.04 45.89 -3.00
CA MET A 1 -13.74 44.54 -2.56
C MET A 1 -12.58 44.04 -3.41
N ALA A 2 -11.37 44.03 -2.86
CA ALA A 2 -10.17 43.54 -3.54
C ALA A 2 -10.33 42.03 -3.78
N ARG A 3 -10.14 41.59 -5.02
CA ARG A 3 -9.88 40.21 -5.32
C ARG A 3 -8.53 39.87 -4.69
N GLU A 4 -8.53 39.09 -3.62
CA GLU A 4 -7.32 38.43 -3.15
C GLU A 4 -6.80 37.59 -4.34
N GLU A 5 -5.62 37.98 -4.82
CA GLU A 5 -4.87 37.19 -5.80
C GLU A 5 -4.53 35.86 -5.12
N GLN A 6 -5.32 34.85 -5.42
CA GLN A 6 -5.00 33.46 -5.04
C GLN A 6 -3.70 33.08 -5.73
N GLU A 7 -2.69 32.72 -4.96
CA GLU A 7 -1.41 32.22 -5.50
C GLU A 7 -1.69 31.11 -6.53
N PRO A 8 -1.18 31.26 -7.77
CA PRO A 8 -1.44 30.30 -8.84
C PRO A 8 -0.68 29.00 -8.56
N GLY A 9 -1.31 28.02 -7.96
CA GLY A 9 -0.71 26.70 -7.71
C GLY A 9 -1.42 25.89 -6.61
N LEU A 10 -2.17 26.54 -5.76
CA LEU A 10 -2.86 25.89 -4.63
C LEU A 10 -4.29 25.43 -4.98
N CYS A 11 -4.79 25.72 -6.16
CA CYS A 11 -6.15 25.34 -6.59
C CYS A 11 -6.11 24.28 -7.70
N LEU A 12 -6.55 23.06 -7.39
CA LEU A 12 -6.56 21.92 -8.29
C LEU A 12 -7.91 21.81 -9.00
N HIS A 13 -7.93 21.94 -10.33
CA HIS A 13 -9.10 21.59 -11.13
C HIS A 13 -9.14 20.07 -11.36
N VAL A 14 -9.96 19.35 -10.59
CA VAL A 14 -9.98 17.88 -10.57
C VAL A 14 -11.07 17.28 -11.46
N MET A 15 -12.17 18.01 -11.71
CA MET A 15 -13.21 17.67 -12.67
C MET A 15 -14.04 18.90 -13.03
N ARG A 16 -14.88 18.81 -14.07
CA ARG A 16 -15.70 19.91 -14.53
C ARG A 16 -16.54 20.52 -13.38
N GLY A 17 -16.32 21.80 -13.12
CA GLY A 17 -16.99 22.55 -12.06
C GLY A 17 -16.52 22.24 -10.64
N CYS A 18 -15.47 21.44 -10.47
CA CYS A 18 -14.92 21.13 -9.14
C CYS A 18 -13.46 21.52 -9.04
N TYR A 19 -13.20 22.42 -8.10
CA TYR A 19 -11.89 22.91 -7.73
C TYR A 19 -11.63 22.57 -6.27
N VAL A 20 -10.44 22.14 -5.95
CA VAL A 20 -10.01 21.81 -4.58
C VAL A 20 -8.83 22.68 -4.22
N GLN A 21 -8.96 23.44 -3.17
CA GLN A 21 -7.86 24.23 -2.63
C GLN A 21 -6.93 23.34 -1.80
N VAL A 22 -5.64 23.47 -2.04
CA VAL A 22 -4.59 22.78 -1.25
C VAL A 22 -3.99 23.84 -0.31
N GLU A 23 -4.22 23.67 0.98
CA GLU A 23 -3.78 24.63 1.99
C GLU A 23 -2.28 24.51 2.32
N ASP A 24 -1.73 23.29 2.22
CA ASP A 24 -0.33 23.00 2.50
C ASP A 24 0.44 22.73 1.21
N PRO A 25 1.31 23.64 0.73
CA PRO A 25 2.11 23.44 -0.48
C PRO A 25 3.00 22.18 -0.44
N ARG A 26 3.42 21.74 0.76
CA ARG A 26 4.26 20.54 0.93
C ARG A 26 3.58 19.26 0.43
N LEU A 27 2.26 19.26 0.35
CA LEU A 27 1.49 18.17 -0.24
C LEU A 27 1.69 18.03 -1.76
N LEU A 28 2.36 18.98 -2.40
CA LEU A 28 2.63 18.99 -3.83
C LEU A 28 4.13 19.00 -4.17
N GLU A 29 5.02 18.83 -3.19
CA GLU A 29 6.47 18.90 -3.39
C GLU A 29 7.06 17.68 -4.08
N THR A 30 6.44 16.53 -3.94
CA THR A 30 6.93 15.28 -4.53
C THR A 30 5.87 14.65 -5.44
N PRO A 31 6.27 13.83 -6.42
CA PRO A 31 5.31 13.09 -7.24
C PRO A 31 4.32 12.30 -6.39
N TRP A 32 4.82 11.61 -5.37
CA TRP A 32 4.01 10.77 -4.50
C TRP A 32 2.98 11.58 -3.71
N SER A 33 3.41 12.63 -3.02
CA SER A 33 2.50 13.50 -2.25
C SER A 33 1.47 14.18 -3.15
N THR A 34 1.89 14.63 -4.35
CA THR A 34 1.01 15.22 -5.34
C THR A 34 -0.06 14.22 -5.82
N TRP A 35 0.33 13.01 -6.15
CA TRP A 35 -0.61 11.98 -6.61
C TRP A 35 -1.62 11.62 -5.54
N THR A 36 -1.18 11.43 -4.30
CA THR A 36 -2.05 11.15 -3.14
C THR A 36 -3.01 12.31 -2.89
N THR A 37 -2.54 13.56 -2.99
CA THR A 37 -3.35 14.76 -2.82
C THR A 37 -4.42 14.86 -3.90
N VAL A 38 -4.06 14.63 -5.17
CA VAL A 38 -5.02 14.63 -6.28
C VAL A 38 -6.02 13.48 -6.14
N ALA A 39 -5.59 12.30 -5.69
CA ALA A 39 -6.50 11.18 -5.43
C ALA A 39 -7.56 11.57 -4.39
N ARG A 40 -7.18 12.17 -3.25
CA ARG A 40 -8.11 12.69 -2.24
C ARG A 40 -9.03 13.78 -2.78
N ALA A 41 -8.48 14.73 -3.54
CA ALA A 41 -9.25 15.79 -4.17
C ALA A 41 -10.33 15.24 -5.14
N ARG A 42 -10.03 14.17 -5.87
CA ARG A 42 -10.98 13.46 -6.73
C ARG A 42 -12.13 12.82 -5.94
N LEU A 43 -11.84 12.24 -4.76
CA LEU A 43 -12.90 11.68 -3.91
C LEU A 43 -13.85 12.78 -3.44
N LEU A 44 -13.33 13.90 -2.96
CA LEU A 44 -14.13 15.07 -2.57
C LEU A 44 -14.97 15.61 -3.73
N ALA A 45 -14.39 15.74 -4.91
CA ALA A 45 -15.10 16.22 -6.11
C ALA A 45 -16.21 15.24 -6.55
N VAL A 46 -15.95 13.92 -6.50
CA VAL A 46 -16.95 12.89 -6.78
C VAL A 46 -18.08 12.94 -5.75
N HIS A 47 -17.75 13.12 -4.47
CA HIS A 47 -18.76 13.29 -3.42
C HIS A 47 -19.63 14.51 -3.68
N ALA A 48 -19.04 15.67 -3.85
CA ALA A 48 -19.74 16.95 -4.07
C ALA A 48 -20.60 16.99 -5.35
N SER A 49 -20.22 16.21 -6.37
CA SER A 49 -20.95 16.15 -7.65
C SER A 49 -22.22 15.29 -7.63
N GLY A 50 -22.58 14.69 -6.50
CA GLY A 50 -23.67 13.71 -6.39
C GLY A 50 -24.69 14.02 -5.33
N SER A 51 -25.83 13.33 -5.42
CA SER A 51 -26.82 13.23 -4.34
C SER A 51 -26.26 12.30 -3.24
N GLY A 52 -26.24 12.72 -2.01
CA GLY A 52 -25.70 12.19 -0.74
C GLY A 52 -25.50 10.68 -0.45
N ASP A 53 -25.95 9.77 -1.32
CA ASP A 53 -25.99 8.32 -1.02
C ASP A 53 -24.70 7.56 -1.41
N ARG A 54 -23.62 8.27 -1.71
CA ARG A 54 -22.38 7.65 -2.18
C ARG A 54 -21.52 7.23 -1.01
N VAL A 55 -21.13 5.97 -1.03
CA VAL A 55 -20.17 5.40 -0.07
C VAL A 55 -18.91 5.04 -0.82
N PHE A 56 -17.77 5.56 -0.38
CA PHE A 56 -16.47 5.14 -0.90
C PHE A 56 -16.10 3.78 -0.33
N VAL A 57 -15.64 2.88 -1.22
CA VAL A 57 -15.40 1.48 -0.88
C VAL A 57 -13.98 1.04 -1.32
N GLY A 58 -13.46 -0.01 -0.69
CA GLY A 58 -12.16 -0.59 -1.05
C GLY A 58 -11.03 0.43 -1.03
N ALA A 59 -10.24 0.49 -2.11
CA ALA A 59 -9.09 1.40 -2.22
C ALA A 59 -9.48 2.88 -1.96
N SER A 60 -10.65 3.33 -2.46
CA SER A 60 -11.11 4.70 -2.21
C SER A 60 -11.42 4.96 -0.74
N SER A 61 -11.99 3.99 -0.03
CA SER A 61 -12.17 4.11 1.41
C SER A 61 -10.83 4.22 2.14
N LEU A 62 -9.84 3.39 1.79
CA LEU A 62 -8.51 3.46 2.42
C LEU A 62 -7.83 4.81 2.18
N VAL A 63 -7.98 5.40 0.97
CA VAL A 63 -7.52 6.78 0.70
C VAL A 63 -8.22 7.79 1.61
N CYS A 64 -9.54 7.67 1.85
CA CYS A 64 -10.28 8.52 2.80
C CYS A 64 -9.72 8.39 4.23
N HIS A 65 -9.37 7.19 4.65
CA HIS A 65 -8.75 6.92 5.96
C HIS A 65 -7.27 7.33 6.06
N GLY A 66 -6.67 7.82 4.98
CA GLY A 66 -5.26 8.20 4.95
C GLY A 66 -4.30 7.02 4.99
N ILE A 67 -4.75 5.82 4.61
CA ILE A 67 -3.94 4.61 4.56
C ILE A 67 -3.21 4.55 3.22
N PRO A 68 -1.87 4.42 3.21
CA PRO A 68 -1.11 4.36 1.97
C PRO A 68 -1.40 3.06 1.21
N LEU A 69 -1.39 3.15 -0.12
CA LEU A 69 -1.68 2.04 -1.02
C LEU A 69 -0.51 1.80 -1.96
N TRP A 70 -0.50 0.64 -2.62
CA TRP A 70 0.44 0.36 -3.70
C TRP A 70 0.30 1.36 -4.86
N GLU A 71 -0.91 1.75 -5.18
CA GLU A 71 -1.22 2.76 -6.18
C GLU A 71 -1.52 4.11 -5.51
N ALA A 72 -0.66 5.12 -5.72
CA ALA A 72 -0.87 6.46 -5.16
C ALA A 72 -2.08 7.18 -5.75
N ASN A 73 -2.51 6.77 -6.95
CA ASN A 73 -3.63 7.37 -7.69
C ASN A 73 -4.57 6.26 -8.22
N PRO A 74 -5.27 5.55 -7.34
CA PRO A 74 -6.19 4.47 -7.73
C PRO A 74 -7.43 5.00 -8.44
N ASP A 75 -8.15 4.11 -9.15
CA ASP A 75 -9.52 4.36 -9.58
C ASP A 75 -10.41 4.72 -8.38
N VAL A 76 -11.46 5.47 -8.64
CA VAL A 76 -12.42 5.87 -7.61
C VAL A 76 -13.51 4.82 -7.51
N PHE A 77 -13.52 4.06 -6.42
CA PHE A 77 -14.53 3.02 -6.17
C PHE A 77 -15.64 3.56 -5.28
N VAL A 78 -16.87 3.50 -5.79
CA VAL A 78 -18.07 4.02 -5.13
C VAL A 78 -19.16 2.96 -5.12
N TRP A 79 -19.90 2.90 -4.04
CA TRP A 79 -21.18 2.20 -3.99
C TRP A 79 -22.32 3.19 -3.81
N ALA A 80 -23.44 2.92 -4.44
CA ALA A 80 -24.73 3.60 -4.25
C ALA A 80 -25.87 2.67 -4.65
N HIS A 81 -27.07 2.93 -4.12
CA HIS A 81 -28.27 2.17 -4.46
C HIS A 81 -28.58 2.17 -5.96
N THR A 82 -28.38 3.31 -6.61
CA THR A 82 -28.55 3.43 -8.07
C THR A 82 -27.21 3.40 -8.76
N ARG A 83 -26.97 2.39 -9.59
CA ARG A 83 -25.76 2.28 -10.39
C ARG A 83 -25.78 3.30 -11.53
N ARG A 84 -24.60 3.83 -11.81
CA ARG A 84 -24.34 4.69 -12.97
C ARG A 84 -23.23 4.07 -13.82
N GLY A 85 -23.13 4.46 -15.08
CA GLY A 85 -22.01 4.06 -15.93
C GLY A 85 -20.67 4.56 -15.39
N SER A 86 -19.59 3.86 -15.68
CA SER A 86 -18.23 4.30 -15.35
C SER A 86 -17.95 5.68 -15.94
N LYS A 87 -17.31 6.56 -15.17
CA LYS A 87 -17.01 7.94 -15.59
C LYS A 87 -15.50 8.18 -15.52
N PRO A 88 -14.86 8.54 -16.64
CA PRO A 88 -13.44 8.90 -16.60
C PRO A 88 -13.27 10.26 -15.92
N LEU A 89 -12.25 10.36 -15.08
CA LEU A 89 -11.72 11.60 -14.53
C LEU A 89 -10.39 11.90 -15.25
N ARG A 90 -10.28 13.08 -15.83
CA ARG A 90 -9.12 13.48 -16.63
C ARG A 90 -7.84 13.54 -15.81
N ALA A 91 -6.70 13.50 -16.51
CA ALA A 91 -5.41 13.80 -15.90
C ALA A 91 -5.40 15.22 -15.31
N VAL A 92 -4.67 15.38 -14.22
CA VAL A 92 -4.54 16.66 -13.49
C VAL A 92 -3.07 17.08 -13.50
N ARG A 93 -2.78 18.34 -13.84
CA ARG A 93 -1.44 18.93 -13.63
C ARG A 93 -1.45 19.68 -12.31
N ALA A 94 -0.48 19.37 -11.46
CA ALA A 94 -0.31 20.01 -10.15
C ALA A 94 1.19 20.15 -9.84
N ALA A 95 1.64 21.35 -9.51
CA ALA A 95 3.03 21.67 -9.13
C ALA A 95 4.09 21.07 -10.10
N GLY A 96 3.83 21.13 -11.41
CA GLY A 96 4.72 20.56 -12.44
C GLY A 96 4.56 19.04 -12.70
N PHE A 97 3.85 18.32 -11.84
CA PHE A 97 3.60 16.90 -12.02
C PHE A 97 2.32 16.61 -12.79
N LEU A 98 2.34 15.56 -13.60
CA LEU A 98 1.15 15.04 -14.28
C LEU A 98 0.61 13.85 -13.49
N VAL A 99 -0.60 14.00 -12.93
CA VAL A 99 -1.34 12.91 -12.28
C VAL A 99 -2.25 12.28 -13.33
N PRO A 100 -2.08 10.99 -13.67
CA PRO A 100 -2.83 10.34 -14.73
C PRO A 100 -4.36 10.33 -14.50
N ALA A 101 -5.10 10.14 -15.59
CA ALA A 101 -6.53 9.93 -15.54
C ALA A 101 -6.88 8.66 -14.76
N VAL A 102 -8.05 8.65 -14.12
CA VAL A 102 -8.62 7.50 -13.42
C VAL A 102 -10.10 7.35 -13.77
N THR A 103 -10.71 6.26 -13.38
CA THR A 103 -12.11 5.98 -13.65
C THR A 103 -12.91 5.89 -12.34
N VAL A 104 -14.08 6.50 -12.30
CA VAL A 104 -15.07 6.21 -11.26
C VAL A 104 -15.75 4.88 -11.59
N ARG A 105 -15.60 3.91 -10.70
CA ARG A 105 -16.14 2.55 -10.82
C ARG A 105 -17.19 2.30 -9.75
N TRP A 106 -18.30 1.69 -10.14
CA TRP A 106 -19.40 1.37 -9.24
C TRP A 106 -19.28 -0.05 -8.72
N SER A 107 -19.17 -0.19 -7.40
CA SER A 107 -19.12 -1.50 -6.75
C SER A 107 -20.46 -2.22 -6.84
N ILE A 108 -20.39 -3.52 -7.07
CA ILE A 108 -21.59 -4.40 -7.12
C ILE A 108 -22.02 -4.78 -5.71
N ALA A 109 -21.03 -5.11 -4.86
CA ALA A 109 -21.30 -5.54 -3.50
C ALA A 109 -21.54 -4.33 -2.59
N PRO A 110 -22.65 -4.29 -1.85
CA PRO A 110 -22.91 -3.22 -0.89
C PRO A 110 -21.90 -3.24 0.25
N PRO A 111 -21.68 -2.09 0.90
CA PRO A 111 -20.97 -2.06 2.18
C PRO A 111 -21.82 -2.68 3.28
N LEU A 112 -21.18 -3.07 4.39
CA LEU A 112 -21.89 -3.45 5.60
C LEU A 112 -22.40 -2.18 6.29
N GLU A 113 -23.68 -1.85 6.13
CA GLU A 113 -24.28 -0.56 6.51
C GLU A 113 -23.96 -0.10 7.94
N LYS A 114 -23.92 -1.00 8.91
CA LYS A 114 -23.65 -0.68 10.32
C LYS A 114 -22.24 -0.18 10.59
N ARG A 115 -21.35 -0.16 9.59
CA ARG A 115 -19.93 0.12 9.72
C ARG A 115 -19.42 1.23 8.82
N LEU A 116 -20.33 2.04 8.32
CA LEU A 116 -19.96 3.24 7.56
C LEU A 116 -19.35 4.28 8.49
N GLN A 117 -18.32 4.95 8.02
CA GLN A 117 -17.57 5.95 8.77
C GLN A 117 -17.49 7.26 7.98
N SER A 118 -17.53 8.37 8.68
CA SER A 118 -17.13 9.65 8.08
C SER A 118 -15.62 9.72 8.09
N ALA A 119 -15.00 9.69 6.92
CA ALA A 119 -13.55 9.74 6.77
C ALA A 119 -13.17 10.76 5.71
N GLY A 120 -12.29 11.70 6.06
CA GLY A 120 -11.87 12.78 5.13
C GLY A 120 -13.03 13.63 4.61
N GLY A 121 -14.10 13.81 5.40
CA GLY A 121 -15.29 14.60 5.03
C GLY A 121 -16.30 13.87 4.13
N VAL A 122 -16.14 12.58 3.90
CA VAL A 122 -17.02 11.77 3.05
C VAL A 122 -17.44 10.48 3.75
N LEU A 123 -18.51 9.84 3.25
CA LEU A 123 -18.97 8.55 3.78
C LEU A 123 -18.17 7.42 3.13
N ALA A 124 -17.56 6.57 3.95
CA ALA A 124 -16.71 5.46 3.52
C ALA A 124 -16.94 4.19 4.35
N GLU A 125 -16.55 3.04 3.80
CA GLU A 125 -16.44 1.80 4.59
C GLU A 125 -15.41 1.96 5.70
N GLY A 126 -15.52 1.20 6.79
CA GLY A 126 -14.44 1.05 7.75
C GLY A 126 -13.18 0.44 7.12
N ALA A 127 -12.01 0.80 7.61
CA ALA A 127 -10.73 0.36 7.03
C ALA A 127 -10.61 -1.18 6.91
N SER A 128 -11.05 -1.93 7.93
CA SER A 128 -11.07 -3.40 7.89
C SER A 128 -11.99 -3.94 6.79
N ASP A 129 -13.19 -3.38 6.61
CA ASP A 129 -14.14 -3.81 5.57
C ASP A 129 -13.58 -3.49 4.18
N ALA A 130 -12.99 -2.31 4.02
CA ALA A 130 -12.32 -1.91 2.78
C ALA A 130 -11.16 -2.85 2.41
N ALA A 131 -10.34 -3.25 3.39
CA ALA A 131 -9.27 -4.21 3.20
C ALA A 131 -9.78 -5.60 2.81
N VAL A 132 -10.84 -6.10 3.46
CA VAL A 132 -11.51 -7.36 3.07
C VAL A 132 -12.04 -7.29 1.65
N ARG A 133 -12.67 -6.16 1.28
CA ARG A 133 -13.13 -5.92 -0.11
C ARG A 133 -11.97 -5.98 -1.10
N MET A 134 -10.85 -5.33 -0.81
CA MET A 134 -9.67 -5.39 -1.66
C MET A 134 -9.12 -6.81 -1.77
N ALA A 135 -9.06 -7.56 -0.67
CA ALA A 135 -8.65 -8.96 -0.67
C ALA A 135 -9.53 -9.83 -1.57
N CYS A 136 -10.82 -9.51 -1.71
CA CYS A 136 -11.74 -10.23 -2.59
C CYS A 136 -11.57 -9.84 -4.08
N TRP A 137 -11.46 -8.54 -4.40
CA TRP A 137 -11.69 -8.07 -5.78
C TRP A 137 -10.59 -7.22 -6.41
N SER A 138 -9.58 -6.76 -5.64
CA SER A 138 -8.43 -6.04 -6.21
C SER A 138 -7.36 -7.01 -6.74
N GLU A 139 -6.37 -6.54 -7.47
CA GLU A 139 -5.18 -7.34 -7.79
C GLU A 139 -4.50 -7.85 -6.53
N HIS A 140 -3.85 -9.01 -6.59
CA HIS A 140 -3.26 -9.66 -5.41
C HIS A 140 -2.24 -8.76 -4.69
N LEU A 141 -1.35 -8.12 -5.44
CA LEU A 141 -0.37 -7.20 -4.89
C LEU A 141 -1.03 -6.01 -4.18
N SER A 142 -1.92 -5.29 -4.87
CA SER A 142 -2.62 -4.13 -4.30
C SER A 142 -3.47 -4.51 -3.08
N ALA A 143 -4.09 -5.70 -3.12
CA ALA A 143 -4.87 -6.23 -2.00
C ALA A 143 -3.99 -6.56 -0.80
N PHE A 144 -2.86 -7.25 -1.02
CA PHE A 144 -1.93 -7.62 0.04
C PHE A 144 -1.33 -6.39 0.72
N VAL A 145 -0.86 -5.43 -0.07
CA VAL A 145 -0.35 -4.16 0.44
C VAL A 145 -1.42 -3.44 1.25
N GLY A 146 -2.65 -3.32 0.72
CA GLY A 146 -3.75 -2.68 1.43
C GLY A 146 -4.03 -3.32 2.79
N VAL A 147 -4.04 -4.65 2.87
CA VAL A 147 -4.24 -5.38 4.15
C VAL A 147 -3.08 -5.12 5.11
N CYS A 148 -1.81 -5.19 4.66
CA CYS A 148 -0.64 -4.89 5.51
C CYS A 148 -0.73 -3.47 6.08
N MET A 149 -1.03 -2.46 5.27
CA MET A 149 -1.12 -1.07 5.71
C MET A 149 -2.28 -0.84 6.69
N VAL A 150 -3.40 -1.53 6.50
CA VAL A 150 -4.53 -1.49 7.46
C VAL A 150 -4.12 -2.14 8.78
N LEU A 151 -3.45 -3.29 8.75
CA LEU A 151 -2.96 -3.95 9.97
C LEU A 151 -1.95 -3.07 10.71
N ASN A 152 -0.98 -2.48 10.01
CA ASN A 152 -0.02 -1.54 10.60
C ASN A 152 -0.74 -0.38 11.30
N ARG A 153 -1.70 0.26 10.62
CA ARG A 153 -2.46 1.40 11.13
C ARG A 153 -3.32 1.03 12.32
N LEU A 154 -4.11 -0.05 12.25
CA LEU A 154 -5.07 -0.41 13.29
C LEU A 154 -4.41 -1.05 14.51
N SER A 155 -3.27 -1.73 14.34
CA SER A 155 -2.49 -2.23 15.46
C SER A 155 -1.61 -1.16 16.11
N SER A 156 -1.50 0.04 15.50
CA SER A 156 -0.55 1.08 15.88
C SER A 156 0.87 0.50 16.00
N PHE A 157 1.30 -0.18 14.94
CA PHE A 157 2.57 -0.91 14.97
C PHE A 157 3.75 -0.02 15.36
N SER A 158 4.55 -0.52 16.28
CA SER A 158 5.77 0.15 16.77
C SER A 158 6.89 -0.86 16.94
N LEU A 159 8.09 -0.51 16.53
CA LEU A 159 9.31 -1.32 16.69
C LEU A 159 9.61 -1.64 18.16
N PHE A 160 9.20 -0.76 19.08
CA PHE A 160 9.50 -0.88 20.51
C PHE A 160 8.44 -1.67 21.31
N SER A 161 7.32 -2.06 20.70
CA SER A 161 6.24 -2.83 21.34
C SER A 161 5.64 -3.85 20.36
N GLN A 162 6.50 -4.56 19.64
CA GLN A 162 6.08 -5.43 18.54
C GLN A 162 5.09 -6.52 18.97
N ASP A 163 5.31 -7.19 20.11
CA ASP A 163 4.47 -8.30 20.55
C ASP A 163 3.02 -7.85 20.80
N GLU A 164 2.84 -6.73 21.50
CA GLU A 164 1.51 -6.16 21.73
C GLU A 164 0.84 -5.73 20.43
N CYS A 165 1.61 -5.09 19.52
CA CYS A 165 1.09 -4.66 18.22
C CYS A 165 0.71 -5.85 17.36
N ARG A 166 1.49 -6.93 17.36
CA ARG A 166 1.17 -8.17 16.65
C ARG A 166 -0.06 -8.86 17.24
N GLY A 167 -0.21 -8.84 18.57
CA GLY A 167 -1.43 -9.32 19.23
C GLY A 167 -2.67 -8.58 18.72
N ARG A 168 -2.66 -7.25 18.75
CA ARG A 168 -3.76 -6.44 18.19
C ARG A 168 -4.00 -6.70 16.69
N ALA A 169 -2.94 -6.89 15.93
CA ALA A 169 -3.07 -7.21 14.50
C ALA A 169 -3.74 -8.56 14.26
N GLU A 170 -3.48 -9.57 15.08
CA GLU A 170 -4.16 -10.87 14.98
C GLU A 170 -5.65 -10.76 15.36
N GLU A 171 -6.03 -9.91 16.29
CA GLU A 171 -7.44 -9.58 16.56
C GLU A 171 -8.11 -8.95 15.33
N VAL A 172 -7.45 -7.96 14.71
CA VAL A 172 -7.95 -7.34 13.46
C VAL A 172 -8.06 -8.34 12.33
N LYS A 173 -7.09 -9.26 12.15
CA LYS A 173 -7.18 -10.33 11.14
C LYS A 173 -8.36 -11.26 11.40
N SER A 174 -8.56 -11.65 12.66
CA SER A 174 -9.68 -12.50 13.06
C SER A 174 -11.02 -11.84 12.75
N GLU A 175 -11.14 -10.54 13.02
CA GLU A 175 -12.30 -9.75 12.64
C GLU A 175 -12.50 -9.69 11.12
N MET A 176 -11.44 -9.45 10.34
CA MET A 176 -11.50 -9.46 8.87
C MET A 176 -11.96 -10.82 8.31
N LEU A 177 -11.48 -11.92 8.88
CA LEU A 177 -11.88 -13.27 8.46
C LEU A 177 -13.34 -13.56 8.79
N ALA A 178 -13.82 -13.11 9.96
CA ALA A 178 -15.24 -13.22 10.32
C ALA A 178 -16.14 -12.43 9.37
N ARG A 179 -15.72 -11.22 8.96
CA ARG A 179 -16.45 -10.40 7.95
C ARG A 179 -16.47 -11.06 6.59
N LEU A 180 -15.35 -11.61 6.16
CA LEU A 180 -15.26 -12.35 4.91
C LEU A 180 -16.24 -13.54 4.91
N ALA A 181 -16.35 -14.27 6.02
CA ALA A 181 -17.30 -15.37 6.18
C ALA A 181 -18.76 -14.86 6.10
N GLN A 182 -19.07 -13.77 6.78
CA GLN A 182 -20.40 -13.12 6.72
C GLN A 182 -20.77 -12.69 5.28
N TRP A 183 -19.86 -12.05 4.57
CA TRP A 183 -20.09 -11.66 3.17
C TRP A 183 -20.29 -12.87 2.27
N SER A 184 -19.50 -13.93 2.45
CA SER A 184 -19.64 -15.16 1.68
C SER A 184 -21.02 -15.81 1.86
N GLN A 185 -21.58 -15.76 3.06
CA GLN A 185 -22.94 -16.25 3.34
C GLN A 185 -24.02 -15.39 2.69
N GLN A 186 -23.82 -14.07 2.67
CA GLN A 186 -24.84 -13.13 2.13
C GLN A 186 -24.84 -13.05 0.61
N THR A 187 -23.68 -13.18 -0.03
CA THR A 187 -23.55 -12.91 -1.49
C THR A 187 -23.25 -14.16 -2.31
N GLY A 188 -22.94 -15.27 -1.70
CA GLY A 188 -22.85 -16.61 -2.31
C GLY A 188 -21.61 -16.88 -3.19
N ASN A 189 -21.00 -15.89 -3.80
CA ASN A 189 -19.91 -16.11 -4.76
C ASN A 189 -18.75 -15.11 -4.58
N ILE A 190 -18.02 -15.27 -3.47
CA ILE A 190 -16.84 -14.47 -3.16
C ILE A 190 -15.57 -15.33 -3.30
N PRO A 191 -14.45 -14.81 -3.82
CA PRO A 191 -13.18 -15.52 -3.89
C PRO A 191 -12.53 -15.67 -2.49
N SER A 192 -13.22 -16.38 -1.60
CA SER A 192 -12.90 -16.48 -0.17
C SER A 192 -11.54 -17.11 0.10
N ARG A 193 -11.12 -18.14 -0.68
CA ARG A 193 -9.80 -18.78 -0.52
C ARG A 193 -8.65 -17.81 -0.73
N ARG A 194 -8.74 -17.01 -1.80
CA ARG A 194 -7.76 -15.97 -2.10
C ARG A 194 -7.73 -14.91 -0.99
N ALA A 195 -8.89 -14.38 -0.62
CA ALA A 195 -9.00 -13.35 0.40
C ALA A 195 -8.46 -13.84 1.76
N GLN A 196 -8.76 -15.11 2.15
CA GLN A 196 -8.19 -15.72 3.34
C GLN A 196 -6.66 -15.84 3.28
N ALA A 197 -6.11 -16.24 2.13
CA ALA A 197 -4.66 -16.36 1.95
C ALA A 197 -3.99 -14.99 2.13
N ILE A 198 -4.53 -13.93 1.52
CA ILE A 198 -4.03 -12.57 1.63
C ILE A 198 -4.09 -12.08 3.08
N ILE A 199 -5.25 -12.17 3.75
CA ILE A 199 -5.43 -11.68 5.12
C ILE A 199 -4.52 -12.42 6.10
N ARG A 200 -4.41 -13.75 6.00
CA ARG A 200 -3.55 -14.54 6.89
C ARG A 200 -2.07 -14.28 6.68
N ALA A 201 -1.64 -14.05 5.43
CA ALA A 201 -0.25 -13.83 5.11
C ALA A 201 0.22 -12.39 5.36
N ALA A 202 -0.69 -11.41 5.41
CA ALA A 202 -0.36 -10.02 5.68
C ALA A 202 0.27 -9.82 7.06
N ASP A 203 1.09 -8.78 7.20
CA ASP A 203 1.86 -8.53 8.42
C ASP A 203 1.84 -7.04 8.77
N PRO A 204 1.68 -6.65 10.05
CA PRO A 204 1.65 -5.25 10.47
C PRO A 204 3.01 -4.57 10.44
N GLY A 205 4.12 -5.32 10.40
CA GLY A 205 5.47 -4.77 10.50
C GLY A 205 5.99 -4.10 9.24
N CYS A 206 5.23 -4.09 8.13
CA CYS A 206 5.60 -3.30 6.96
C CYS A 206 5.28 -1.83 7.19
N GLU A 207 6.30 -0.96 7.17
CA GLU A 207 6.15 0.47 7.42
C GLU A 207 5.58 1.23 6.22
N ASN A 208 5.76 0.68 5.02
CA ASN A 208 5.34 1.32 3.77
C ASN A 208 4.88 0.29 2.71
N PRO A 209 4.20 0.76 1.64
CA PRO A 209 3.73 -0.11 0.57
C PRO A 209 4.81 -0.92 -0.14
N ALA A 210 6.05 -0.42 -0.24
CA ALA A 210 7.13 -1.13 -0.93
C ALA A 210 7.63 -2.33 -0.11
N GLU A 211 7.77 -2.18 1.21
CA GLU A 211 8.06 -3.30 2.10
C GLU A 211 6.97 -4.37 2.06
N ALA A 212 5.69 -3.95 2.07
CA ALA A 212 4.58 -4.88 1.95
C ALA A 212 4.57 -5.62 0.59
N ALA A 213 4.93 -4.95 -0.49
CA ALA A 213 5.09 -5.56 -1.81
C ALA A 213 6.23 -6.59 -1.83
N LEU A 214 7.37 -6.27 -1.19
CA LEU A 214 8.50 -7.19 -1.06
C LEU A 214 8.12 -8.40 -0.20
N LEU A 215 7.43 -8.18 0.92
CA LEU A 215 6.92 -9.26 1.76
C LEU A 215 5.99 -10.21 0.97
N TRP A 216 5.11 -9.66 0.13
CA TRP A 216 4.24 -10.45 -0.73
C TRP A 216 5.03 -11.33 -1.69
N VAL A 217 6.06 -10.78 -2.34
CA VAL A 217 6.96 -11.53 -3.22
C VAL A 217 7.66 -12.63 -2.47
N VAL A 218 8.31 -12.34 -1.34
CA VAL A 218 9.05 -13.32 -0.52
C VAL A 218 8.11 -14.42 -0.03
N LYS A 219 6.96 -14.10 0.58
CA LYS A 219 6.00 -15.10 1.07
C LYS A 219 5.40 -15.96 -0.04
N SER A 220 5.37 -15.49 -1.28
CA SER A 220 4.85 -16.26 -2.41
C SER A 220 5.76 -17.40 -2.86
N VAL A 221 7.04 -17.39 -2.46
CA VAL A 221 8.06 -18.39 -2.87
C VAL A 221 8.81 -19.00 -1.68
N CYS A 222 8.57 -18.53 -0.46
CA CYS A 222 9.29 -18.96 0.73
C CYS A 222 8.48 -20.02 1.50
N GLY A 223 9.09 -21.15 1.78
CA GLY A 223 8.53 -22.21 2.64
C GLY A 223 8.94 -22.12 4.11
N PHE A 224 9.74 -21.12 4.48
CA PHE A 224 10.17 -20.88 5.85
C PHE A 224 9.33 -19.77 6.51
N LYS A 225 9.46 -19.65 7.84
CA LYS A 225 8.89 -18.52 8.57
C LYS A 225 9.58 -17.24 8.12
N VAL A 226 8.80 -16.27 7.66
CA VAL A 226 9.23 -14.92 7.31
C VAL A 226 8.76 -13.98 8.43
N VAL A 227 9.65 -13.13 8.91
CA VAL A 227 9.42 -12.18 9.99
C VAL A 227 9.72 -10.77 9.46
N THR A 228 8.83 -9.83 9.71
CA THR A 228 9.07 -8.41 9.41
C THR A 228 9.62 -7.70 10.64
N GLN A 229 10.50 -6.72 10.44
CA GLN A 229 11.11 -5.93 11.50
C GLN A 229 11.71 -6.81 12.61
N ASP A 230 12.41 -7.90 12.20
CA ASP A 230 13.05 -8.82 13.14
C ASP A 230 14.18 -8.09 13.89
N GLU A 231 14.08 -8.04 15.22
CA GLU A 231 15.07 -7.33 16.04
C GLU A 231 16.25 -8.23 16.31
N ILE A 232 17.45 -7.74 15.96
CA ILE A 232 18.71 -8.38 16.31
C ILE A 232 19.64 -7.40 16.99
N ILE A 233 20.45 -7.92 17.91
CA ILE A 233 21.46 -7.13 18.63
C ILE A 233 22.85 -7.60 18.22
N VAL A 234 23.63 -6.70 17.64
CA VAL A 234 25.02 -6.95 17.23
C VAL A 234 25.90 -5.86 17.79
N ASN A 235 26.96 -6.24 18.50
CA ASN A 235 27.90 -5.31 19.12
C ASN A 235 27.22 -4.26 20.03
N GLY A 236 26.12 -4.64 20.72
CA GLY A 236 25.34 -3.76 21.58
C GLY A 236 24.44 -2.76 20.84
N ARG A 237 24.30 -2.89 19.51
CA ARG A 237 23.40 -2.08 18.68
C ARG A 237 22.19 -2.88 18.27
N HIS A 238 21.03 -2.23 18.30
CA HIS A 238 19.76 -2.80 17.86
C HIS A 238 19.55 -2.54 16.38
N TYR A 239 19.25 -3.58 15.62
CA TYR A 239 18.90 -3.52 14.21
C TYR A 239 17.56 -4.19 13.98
N PHE A 240 16.71 -3.56 13.18
CA PHE A 240 15.46 -4.12 12.73
C PHE A 240 15.58 -4.50 11.26
N LEU A 241 15.26 -5.74 10.93
CA LEU A 241 15.40 -6.31 9.59
C LEU A 241 14.06 -6.27 8.88
N ASP A 242 13.96 -5.60 7.72
CA ASP A 242 12.68 -5.36 7.05
C ASP A 242 11.91 -6.68 6.82
N ILE A 243 12.55 -7.66 6.16
CA ILE A 243 11.95 -8.96 5.86
C ILE A 243 13.01 -10.04 6.06
N ALA A 244 13.00 -10.66 7.23
CA ALA A 244 13.96 -11.67 7.62
C ALA A 244 13.43 -13.09 7.43
N ILE A 245 14.34 -14.01 7.10
CA ILE A 245 14.15 -15.46 7.17
C ILE A 245 15.20 -15.99 8.18
N PRO A 246 14.91 -15.92 9.50
CA PRO A 246 15.91 -16.15 10.55
C PRO A 246 16.58 -17.52 10.45
N ARG A 247 15.82 -18.56 10.07
CA ARG A 247 16.38 -19.92 9.90
C ARG A 247 17.51 -19.99 8.85
N LEU A 248 17.49 -19.07 7.88
CA LEU A 248 18.47 -19.04 6.78
C LEU A 248 19.50 -17.95 6.98
N MET A 249 19.35 -17.08 7.98
CA MET A 249 20.13 -15.85 8.15
C MET A 249 20.11 -14.98 6.89
N ILE A 250 18.95 -14.87 6.25
CA ILE A 250 18.73 -14.07 5.05
C ILE A 250 17.77 -12.93 5.39
N VAL A 251 18.08 -11.75 4.91
CA VAL A 251 17.21 -10.57 4.97
C VAL A 251 17.07 -9.95 3.59
N PHE A 252 15.83 -9.59 3.25
CA PHE A 252 15.51 -8.72 2.11
C PHE A 252 15.15 -7.34 2.66
N GLU A 253 15.84 -6.31 2.22
CA GLU A 253 15.62 -4.91 2.62
C GLU A 253 15.15 -4.09 1.42
N PHE A 254 14.18 -3.20 1.65
CA PHE A 254 13.78 -2.23 0.65
C PHE A 254 14.63 -0.97 0.77
N ASP A 255 15.38 -0.64 -0.28
CA ASP A 255 16.22 0.56 -0.35
C ASP A 255 15.47 1.69 -1.09
N GLY A 256 14.79 2.53 -0.32
CA GLY A 256 14.16 3.74 -0.82
C GLY A 256 15.16 4.89 -0.97
N ILE A 257 15.18 5.54 -2.12
CA ILE A 257 16.10 6.65 -2.47
C ILE A 257 16.06 7.85 -1.49
N GLY A 258 15.10 7.90 -0.56
CA GLY A 258 14.86 9.06 0.31
C GLY A 258 15.70 9.18 1.59
N LYS A 259 16.57 8.20 1.90
CA LYS A 259 17.30 8.17 3.19
C LYS A 259 18.66 8.89 3.21
N LEU A 260 19.05 9.48 2.10
CA LEU A 260 20.37 10.12 1.96
C LEU A 260 20.28 11.63 2.23
N GLY A 261 20.35 12.05 3.48
CA GLY A 261 20.52 13.42 4.03
C GLY A 261 20.30 14.65 3.13
N LYS A 262 19.93 15.77 3.73
CA LYS A 262 19.65 17.04 3.00
C LYS A 262 20.91 17.85 2.69
N ASN A 263 22.06 17.46 3.24
CA ASN A 263 23.35 18.12 3.04
C ASN A 263 24.50 17.12 3.08
N ASP A 264 25.70 17.52 2.65
CA ASP A 264 26.87 16.67 2.53
C ASP A 264 27.30 16.00 3.85
N ALA A 265 27.12 16.67 4.98
CA ALA A 265 27.48 16.13 6.30
C ALA A 265 26.50 15.05 6.74
N GLU A 266 25.19 15.27 6.58
CA GLU A 266 24.14 14.29 6.85
C GLU A 266 24.27 13.07 5.92
N PHE A 267 24.58 13.32 4.65
CA PHE A 267 24.85 12.26 3.67
C PHE A 267 26.05 11.40 4.09
N ALA A 268 27.16 12.03 4.47
CA ALA A 268 28.36 11.32 4.92
C ALA A 268 28.11 10.51 6.19
N GLN A 269 27.29 11.03 7.12
CA GLN A 269 26.92 10.31 8.33
C GLN A 269 26.00 9.12 8.00
N ALA A 270 24.95 9.33 7.25
CA ALA A 270 24.02 8.27 6.83
C ALA A 270 24.75 7.13 6.09
N LYS A 271 25.75 7.48 5.25
CA LYS A 271 26.58 6.49 4.57
C LYS A 271 27.46 5.68 5.55
N ARG A 272 28.05 6.33 6.57
CA ARG A 272 28.82 5.62 7.61
C ARG A 272 27.94 4.65 8.40
N ASP A 273 26.77 5.12 8.82
CA ASP A 273 25.83 4.31 9.59
C ASP A 273 25.31 3.12 8.78
N TRP A 274 25.08 3.33 7.49
CA TRP A 274 24.72 2.27 6.55
C TRP A 274 25.83 1.22 6.40
N ILE A 275 27.09 1.64 6.20
CA ILE A 275 28.25 0.72 6.11
C ILE A 275 28.44 -0.04 7.42
N GLN A 276 28.29 0.63 8.55
CA GLN A 276 28.41 0.00 9.86
C GLN A 276 27.34 -1.06 10.06
N ARG A 277 26.05 -0.74 9.75
CA ARG A 277 24.95 -1.70 9.80
C ARG A 277 25.24 -2.93 8.95
N GLU A 278 25.71 -2.73 7.72
CA GLU A 278 26.00 -3.84 6.80
C GLU A 278 27.12 -4.73 7.31
N ASN A 279 28.19 -4.14 7.85
CA ASN A 279 29.31 -4.88 8.44
C ASN A 279 28.87 -5.67 9.68
N ASP A 280 28.09 -5.06 10.57
CA ASP A 280 27.60 -5.70 11.79
C ASP A 280 26.69 -6.89 11.43
N LEU A 281 25.74 -6.72 10.51
CA LEU A 281 24.85 -7.79 10.06
C LEU A 281 25.64 -8.95 9.41
N ARG A 282 26.58 -8.65 8.53
CA ARG A 282 27.42 -9.67 7.89
C ARG A 282 28.31 -10.40 8.89
N SER A 283 28.88 -9.70 9.86
CA SER A 283 29.67 -10.32 10.92
C SER A 283 28.85 -11.26 11.80
N ALA A 284 27.55 -10.98 11.95
CA ALA A 284 26.60 -11.84 12.63
C ALA A 284 26.07 -12.99 11.75
N GLY A 285 26.56 -13.15 10.51
CA GLY A 285 26.23 -14.24 9.60
C GLY A 285 25.04 -13.98 8.68
N TRP A 286 24.48 -12.76 8.67
CA TRP A 286 23.35 -12.42 7.81
C TRP A 286 23.79 -12.14 6.37
N THR A 287 23.02 -12.69 5.43
CA THR A 287 23.11 -12.33 4.01
C THR A 287 22.02 -11.33 3.68
N ILE A 288 22.43 -10.17 3.16
CA ILE A 288 21.53 -9.04 2.89
C ILE A 288 21.30 -8.92 1.40
N TYR A 289 20.03 -8.94 1.00
CA TYR A 289 19.56 -8.67 -0.36
C TYR A 289 18.78 -7.36 -0.38
N ARG A 290 19.10 -6.48 -1.32
CA ARG A 290 18.46 -5.17 -1.44
C ARG A 290 17.57 -5.11 -2.66
N VAL A 291 16.40 -4.56 -2.47
CA VAL A 291 15.40 -4.32 -3.52
C VAL A 291 15.11 -2.83 -3.59
N SER A 292 15.12 -2.30 -4.78
CA SER A 292 14.87 -0.89 -5.10
C SER A 292 13.57 -0.71 -5.88
N TRP A 293 13.16 0.52 -6.12
CA TRP A 293 11.99 0.81 -6.94
C TRP A 293 12.09 0.24 -8.36
N SER A 294 13.30 0.19 -8.95
CA SER A 294 13.49 -0.36 -10.30
C SER A 294 13.18 -1.86 -10.39
N ASP A 295 13.32 -2.59 -9.30
CA ASP A 295 13.03 -4.03 -9.26
C ASP A 295 11.52 -4.29 -9.34
N TYR A 296 10.70 -3.34 -8.91
CA TYR A 296 9.24 -3.42 -9.02
C TYR A 296 8.68 -3.10 -10.40
N GLU A 297 9.50 -2.65 -11.35
CA GLU A 297 9.07 -2.48 -12.75
C GLU A 297 8.64 -3.81 -13.36
N ASP A 298 9.27 -4.91 -12.93
CA ASP A 298 8.89 -6.28 -13.27
C ASP A 298 8.82 -7.17 -12.03
N VAL A 299 7.67 -7.18 -11.40
CA VAL A 299 7.43 -7.97 -10.18
C VAL A 299 7.51 -9.48 -10.44
N VAL A 300 7.26 -9.94 -11.66
CA VAL A 300 7.41 -11.36 -12.03
C VAL A 300 8.88 -11.75 -12.04
N ARG A 301 9.73 -10.89 -12.59
CA ARG A 301 11.18 -11.05 -12.58
C ARG A 301 11.73 -10.97 -11.14
N LEU A 302 11.27 -10.00 -10.35
CA LEU A 302 11.66 -9.89 -8.94
C LEU A 302 11.32 -11.18 -8.17
N ARG A 303 10.13 -11.74 -8.39
CA ARG A 303 9.73 -13.00 -7.76
C ARG A 303 10.60 -14.17 -8.20
N ALA A 304 10.94 -14.27 -9.48
CA ALA A 304 11.83 -15.29 -10.00
C ALA A 304 13.21 -15.21 -9.36
N TRP A 305 13.76 -14.02 -9.25
CA TRP A 305 15.04 -13.78 -8.59
C TRP A 305 14.99 -14.18 -7.08
N VAL A 306 13.94 -13.82 -6.34
CA VAL A 306 13.81 -14.26 -4.94
C VAL A 306 13.70 -15.79 -4.85
N ALA A 307 13.00 -16.42 -5.78
CA ALA A 307 12.92 -17.89 -5.84
C ALA A 307 14.30 -18.53 -6.12
N GLU A 308 15.13 -17.95 -6.99
CA GLU A 308 16.50 -18.38 -7.25
C GLU A 308 17.39 -18.25 -6.01
N VAL A 309 17.30 -17.13 -5.28
CA VAL A 309 18.02 -16.91 -4.02
C VAL A 309 17.66 -18.00 -2.99
N LEU A 310 16.41 -18.42 -2.92
CA LEU A 310 15.92 -19.39 -1.95
C LEU A 310 16.06 -20.86 -2.42
N ALA A 311 16.30 -21.11 -3.71
CA ALA A 311 16.38 -22.45 -4.29
C ALA A 311 17.37 -23.40 -3.60
N PRO A 312 18.58 -22.97 -3.16
CA PRO A 312 19.54 -23.86 -2.49
C PRO A 312 19.03 -24.45 -1.18
N TYR A 313 18.04 -23.84 -0.55
CA TYR A 313 17.52 -24.25 0.77
C TYR A 313 16.35 -25.23 0.69
N GLN A 314 15.82 -25.52 -0.52
CA GLN A 314 14.84 -26.58 -0.85
C GLN A 314 13.61 -26.66 0.07
N ALA A 315 13.06 -25.53 0.48
CA ALA A 315 11.81 -25.54 1.25
C ALA A 315 10.61 -25.81 0.34
N SER A 316 9.71 -26.71 0.77
CA SER A 316 8.43 -26.88 0.10
C SER A 316 7.57 -25.62 0.31
N ILE A 317 7.11 -25.01 -0.79
CA ILE A 317 6.22 -23.85 -0.75
C ILE A 317 4.84 -24.33 -0.25
N PRO A 318 4.27 -23.74 0.81
CA PRO A 318 2.96 -24.12 1.31
C PRO A 318 1.88 -23.91 0.24
N ALA A 319 0.89 -24.81 0.21
CA ALA A 319 -0.25 -24.69 -0.72
C ALA A 319 -1.00 -23.33 -0.57
N SER A 320 -0.98 -22.73 0.62
CA SER A 320 -1.55 -21.41 0.86
C SER A 320 -0.85 -20.30 0.06
N ALA A 321 0.44 -20.43 -0.22
CA ALA A 321 1.19 -19.47 -1.03
C ALA A 321 0.74 -19.45 -2.49
N GLN A 322 0.17 -20.54 -3.00
CA GLN A 322 -0.39 -20.59 -4.36
C GLN A 322 -1.61 -19.65 -4.51
N ASN A 323 -2.40 -19.48 -3.45
CA ASN A 323 -3.53 -18.54 -3.45
C ASN A 323 -3.11 -17.08 -3.14
N LEU A 324 -1.87 -16.88 -2.70
CA LEU A 324 -1.32 -15.57 -2.41
C LEU A 324 -0.82 -14.86 -3.67
N TRP A 325 -0.32 -15.64 -4.64
CA TRP A 325 0.29 -15.11 -5.85
C TRP A 325 -0.65 -15.16 -7.06
N ALA A 326 -0.73 -14.06 -7.79
CA ALA A 326 -1.04 -14.05 -9.21
C ALA A 326 -0.15 -13.00 -9.89
N PRO A 327 0.32 -13.24 -11.12
CA PRO A 327 1.06 -12.20 -11.85
C PRO A 327 0.17 -10.97 -11.95
N PRO A 328 0.71 -9.76 -11.68
CA PRO A 328 -0.05 -8.54 -11.88
C PRO A 328 -0.55 -8.50 -13.31
N THR A 329 -1.82 -8.24 -13.51
CA THR A 329 -2.34 -8.01 -14.85
C THR A 329 -1.67 -6.76 -15.38
N VAL A 330 -1.01 -6.88 -16.54
CA VAL A 330 -0.60 -5.73 -17.30
C VAL A 330 -1.90 -5.04 -17.66
N ALA A 331 -2.26 -3.99 -16.93
CA ALA A 331 -3.44 -3.22 -17.27
C ALA A 331 -3.24 -2.71 -18.71
N CYS A 332 -4.15 -3.10 -19.59
CA CYS A 332 -4.19 -2.61 -20.97
C CYS A 332 -4.37 -1.08 -21.03
N ASP A 333 -4.53 -0.44 -19.89
CA ASP A 333 -4.80 0.99 -19.68
C ASP A 333 -3.55 1.80 -19.35
N GLY A 334 -2.43 1.48 -19.98
CA GLY A 334 -1.25 2.35 -20.03
C GLY A 334 -0.35 2.33 -18.79
N PRO A 335 0.91 2.71 -18.99
CA PRO A 335 2.01 2.56 -18.04
C PRO A 335 1.94 3.45 -16.79
N ASN A 336 0.90 4.25 -16.61
CA ASN A 336 0.89 5.39 -15.68
C ASN A 336 0.17 5.16 -14.34
N ARG A 337 -0.29 3.95 -14.05
CA ARG A 337 -1.00 3.64 -12.79
C ARG A 337 -0.11 3.04 -11.70
N ARG A 338 1.06 2.57 -12.06
CA ARG A 338 2.06 2.04 -11.13
C ARG A 338 3.08 3.12 -10.82
N PHE A 339 3.83 2.93 -9.76
CA PHE A 339 5.03 3.69 -9.52
C PHE A 339 5.97 3.59 -10.71
N HIS A 340 5.86 4.51 -11.66
CA HIS A 340 6.87 4.61 -12.69
C HIS A 340 8.07 5.34 -12.12
N THR A 341 9.18 4.65 -12.08
CA THR A 341 10.52 5.22 -11.85
C THR A 341 10.83 6.41 -12.75
N GLY A 342 10.10 6.58 -13.86
CA GLY A 342 10.15 7.78 -14.68
C GLY A 342 9.79 9.09 -13.98
N ALA A 343 9.02 9.04 -12.86
CA ALA A 343 8.77 10.19 -12.01
C ALA A 343 9.94 10.52 -11.07
N PHE A 344 10.91 9.59 -10.93
CA PHE A 344 12.09 9.72 -10.10
C PHE A 344 13.40 9.88 -10.89
N ARG A 345 13.33 9.93 -12.22
CA ARG A 345 14.49 10.30 -13.04
C ARG A 345 14.65 11.81 -13.03
N ARG A 346 15.25 12.31 -11.96
CA ARG A 346 16.26 13.36 -11.84
C ARG A 346 16.88 13.27 -10.50
#